data_5af7fb05d857932e22b33b6a0463d6ae
#
_entry.id   5af7fb05d857932e22b33b6a0463d6ae
#
_cell.length_a   1.000
_cell.length_b   1.000
_cell.length_c   1.000
_cell.angle_alpha   90.00
_cell.angle_beta   90.00
_cell.angle_gamma   90.00
#
_symmetry.space_group_name_H-M   'P 1'
#
loop_
_entity.id
_entity.type
_entity.pdbx_description
1 polymer ?
#
loop_
_entity_poly.entity_id
_entity_poly.type
_entity_poly.pdbx_seq_one_letter_code
_entity_poly.pdbx_strand_id
1 'polypeptide(L)'
;MSARLVTAVGLAVWWLAVAGHAQQAVFRSQIEWVRVDVAVNRGGKPVAGLRPGDFDLRDNGVRQVVRSVLVEEVPIDVTLVLDTSTSVVGRRLERLQEAATRLLEGLRPGDRAGLITFTQRVTRVQPLTTDLTAVAAGVARITGLGSTALHDAVFAGLLPQPAADRRTALVLFSDGLDNASWLSSRQLLETAKRSPAIVYAVAETNPSTPAQTSGVARALLESLTGDTGGRIWWVPNPDRFGEAFGQILQDITTRYVLLYQPAGVSDDGWHTLTVKLTRARGEVSARPGYFRK
;
A
#
# COMPACT_ATOMS: atom_id res chain seq x y z
N MET A 1 -53.06 -89.63 19.67
CA MET A 1 -53.65 -89.07 18.75
C MET A 1 -52.91 -87.73 18.56
N SER A 2 -52.05 -87.70 17.62
CA SER A 2 -50.90 -86.83 17.55
C SER A 2 -51.08 -85.79 16.43
N ALA A 3 -51.04 -84.53 16.81
CA ALA A 3 -50.99 -83.38 15.87
C ALA A 3 -49.51 -83.01 15.57
N ARG A 4 -49.13 -83.03 14.36
CA ARG A 4 -47.83 -82.59 13.90
C ARG A 4 -47.97 -81.13 13.42
N LEU A 5 -47.23 -80.27 14.09
CA LEU A 5 -47.07 -78.87 13.77
C LEU A 5 -46.03 -78.77 12.64
N VAL A 6 -46.37 -78.13 11.54
CA VAL A 6 -45.46 -77.79 10.46
C VAL A 6 -45.09 -76.28 10.59
N THR A 7 -43.86 -76.03 10.90
CA THR A 7 -43.34 -74.68 11.02
C THR A 7 -42.85 -74.18 9.65
N ALA A 8 -43.51 -73.18 9.09
CA ALA A 8 -43.02 -72.48 7.87
C ALA A 8 -42.04 -71.36 8.25
N VAL A 9 -40.84 -71.47 7.79
CA VAL A 9 -39.81 -70.44 7.94
C VAL A 9 -39.93 -69.47 6.77
N GLY A 10 -40.43 -68.28 7.05
CA GLY A 10 -40.49 -67.18 6.09
C GLY A 10 -39.15 -66.44 6.04
N LEU A 11 -38.42 -66.46 4.91
CA LEU A 11 -37.25 -65.64 4.63
C LEU A 11 -37.69 -64.22 4.24
N ALA A 12 -37.51 -63.25 5.16
CA ALA A 12 -37.73 -61.87 4.86
C ALA A 12 -36.39 -61.29 4.27
N VAL A 13 -36.35 -61.02 2.98
CA VAL A 13 -35.27 -60.35 2.29
C VAL A 13 -35.43 -58.88 2.55
N TRP A 14 -34.54 -58.32 3.37
CA TRP A 14 -34.43 -56.88 3.60
C TRP A 14 -33.64 -56.25 2.45
N TRP A 15 -34.32 -55.47 1.61
CA TRP A 15 -33.71 -54.58 0.66
C TRP A 15 -33.20 -53.33 1.41
N LEU A 16 -31.90 -53.24 1.65
CA LEU A 16 -31.21 -52.00 2.09
C LEU A 16 -31.13 -51.05 0.89
N ALA A 17 -32.06 -50.11 0.82
CA ALA A 17 -31.94 -48.98 -0.10
C ALA A 17 -30.80 -48.07 0.42
N VAL A 18 -29.61 -48.17 -0.14
CA VAL A 18 -28.54 -47.19 0.04
C VAL A 18 -28.93 -45.91 -0.69
N ALA A 19 -29.55 -44.99 0.05
CA ALA A 19 -29.75 -43.62 -0.42
C ALA A 19 -28.40 -42.95 -0.54
N GLY A 20 -27.82 -43.01 -1.74
CA GLY A 20 -26.63 -42.21 -2.08
C GLY A 20 -26.99 -40.73 -1.96
N HIS A 21 -26.51 -40.09 -0.89
CA HIS A 21 -26.52 -38.66 -0.81
C HIS A 21 -25.52 -38.14 -1.85
N ALA A 22 -26.00 -37.78 -3.01
CA ALA A 22 -25.23 -36.96 -3.94
C ALA A 22 -24.97 -35.63 -3.24
N GLN A 23 -23.79 -35.49 -2.65
CA GLN A 23 -23.25 -34.18 -2.23
C GLN A 23 -23.14 -33.31 -3.49
N GLN A 24 -24.16 -32.49 -3.70
CA GLN A 24 -24.04 -31.40 -4.66
C GLN A 24 -22.85 -30.56 -4.22
N ALA A 25 -21.76 -30.68 -4.96
CA ALA A 25 -20.64 -29.75 -4.83
C ALA A 25 -21.18 -28.34 -5.13
N VAL A 26 -21.49 -27.60 -4.07
CA VAL A 26 -21.85 -26.19 -4.18
C VAL A 26 -20.54 -25.51 -4.59
N PHE A 27 -20.31 -25.36 -5.89
CA PHE A 27 -19.32 -24.46 -6.44
C PHE A 27 -19.73 -23.04 -6.01
N ARG A 28 -19.25 -22.60 -4.85
CA ARG A 28 -19.21 -21.18 -4.50
C ARG A 28 -18.14 -20.58 -5.38
N SER A 29 -18.49 -20.19 -6.59
CA SER A 29 -17.71 -19.22 -7.35
C SER A 29 -17.80 -17.91 -6.57
N GLN A 30 -16.91 -17.71 -5.59
CA GLN A 30 -16.69 -16.40 -5.04
C GLN A 30 -16.07 -15.59 -6.18
N ILE A 31 -16.86 -14.69 -6.74
CA ILE A 31 -16.38 -13.75 -7.73
C ILE A 31 -15.42 -12.81 -6.98
N GLU A 32 -14.14 -13.08 -7.12
CA GLU A 32 -13.09 -12.29 -6.48
C GLU A 32 -12.81 -11.04 -7.33
N TRP A 33 -13.07 -9.88 -6.73
CA TRP A 33 -12.73 -8.61 -7.34
C TRP A 33 -11.34 -8.18 -6.92
N VAL A 34 -10.52 -7.84 -7.89
CA VAL A 34 -9.22 -7.22 -7.64
C VAL A 34 -9.35 -5.72 -7.78
N ARG A 35 -8.91 -5.02 -6.74
CA ARG A 35 -8.86 -3.57 -6.65
C ARG A 35 -7.43 -3.10 -6.91
N VAL A 36 -7.26 -2.18 -7.87
CA VAL A 36 -5.96 -1.57 -8.19
C VAL A 36 -6.05 -0.07 -8.03
N ASP A 37 -5.30 0.48 -7.09
CA ASP A 37 -5.16 1.93 -6.90
C ASP A 37 -4.16 2.50 -7.92
N VAL A 38 -4.61 3.46 -8.74
CA VAL A 38 -3.84 4.02 -9.85
C VAL A 38 -3.83 5.54 -9.78
N ALA A 39 -2.65 6.14 -9.70
CA ALA A 39 -2.49 7.57 -9.95
C ALA A 39 -2.13 7.81 -11.41
N VAL A 40 -2.71 8.84 -11.99
CA VAL A 40 -2.37 9.30 -13.34
C VAL A 40 -2.07 10.79 -13.29
N ASN A 41 -0.85 11.16 -13.64
CA ASN A 41 -0.38 12.54 -13.56
C ASN A 41 0.16 13.03 -14.90
N ARG A 42 0.02 14.31 -15.19
CA ARG A 42 0.63 14.98 -16.33
C ARG A 42 1.22 16.31 -15.89
N GLY A 43 2.54 16.43 -16.01
CA GLY A 43 3.23 17.64 -15.55
C GLY A 43 3.00 17.92 -14.05
N GLY A 44 2.99 16.88 -13.20
CA GLY A 44 2.76 16.99 -11.76
C GLY A 44 1.30 17.20 -11.33
N LYS A 45 0.34 17.26 -12.26
CA LYS A 45 -1.09 17.44 -11.97
C LYS A 45 -1.87 16.17 -12.27
N PRO A 46 -2.85 15.79 -11.44
CA PRO A 46 -3.72 14.65 -11.71
C PRO A 46 -4.50 14.82 -13.01
N VAL A 47 -4.64 13.74 -13.76
CA VAL A 47 -5.49 13.67 -14.95
C VAL A 47 -6.86 13.18 -14.50
N ALA A 48 -7.89 14.00 -14.69
CA ALA A 48 -9.27 13.68 -14.34
C ALA A 48 -10.07 13.09 -15.53
N GLY A 49 -11.21 12.44 -15.22
CA GLY A 49 -12.21 12.02 -16.19
C GLY A 49 -11.87 10.75 -16.99
N LEU A 50 -10.90 9.96 -16.56
CA LEU A 50 -10.55 8.70 -17.20
C LEU A 50 -11.64 7.64 -16.97
N ARG A 51 -11.88 6.81 -17.99
CA ARG A 51 -12.89 5.77 -18.05
C ARG A 51 -12.26 4.38 -18.23
N PRO A 52 -12.98 3.27 -18.03
CA PRO A 52 -12.44 1.91 -18.20
C PRO A 52 -11.65 1.68 -19.49
N GLY A 53 -12.15 2.21 -20.63
CA GLY A 53 -11.52 2.09 -21.94
C GLY A 53 -10.20 2.86 -22.11
N ASP A 54 -9.86 3.75 -21.17
CA ASP A 54 -8.60 4.50 -21.22
C ASP A 54 -7.44 3.73 -20.59
N PHE A 55 -7.71 2.57 -19.97
CA PHE A 55 -6.71 1.73 -19.31
C PHE A 55 -6.47 0.41 -20.07
N ASP A 56 -5.21 0.03 -20.27
CA ASP A 56 -4.78 -1.32 -20.63
C ASP A 56 -4.20 -1.94 -19.34
N LEU A 57 -5.00 -2.77 -18.67
CA LEU A 57 -4.63 -3.52 -17.49
C LEU A 57 -4.25 -4.94 -17.88
N ARG A 58 -3.09 -5.39 -17.42
CA ARG A 58 -2.63 -6.77 -17.59
C ARG A 58 -2.27 -7.40 -16.27
N ASP A 59 -2.67 -8.65 -16.12
CA ASP A 59 -2.38 -9.51 -14.98
C ASP A 59 -1.59 -10.71 -15.51
N ASN A 60 -0.37 -10.94 -15.01
CA ASN A 60 0.57 -11.93 -15.55
C ASN A 60 0.71 -11.87 -17.08
N GLY A 61 0.67 -10.64 -17.64
CA GLY A 61 0.73 -10.41 -19.09
C GLY A 61 -0.59 -10.59 -19.83
N VAL A 62 -1.60 -11.22 -19.23
CA VAL A 62 -2.94 -11.41 -19.82
C VAL A 62 -3.76 -10.14 -19.66
N ARG A 63 -4.31 -9.63 -20.76
CA ARG A 63 -5.15 -8.43 -20.74
C ARG A 63 -6.44 -8.69 -19.99
N GLN A 64 -6.76 -7.80 -19.06
CA GLN A 64 -7.96 -7.85 -18.23
C GLN A 64 -8.98 -6.79 -18.65
N VAL A 65 -10.25 -7.10 -18.43
CA VAL A 65 -11.34 -6.14 -18.67
C VAL A 65 -11.56 -5.31 -17.41
N VAL A 66 -11.19 -4.03 -17.46
CA VAL A 66 -11.53 -3.08 -16.39
C VAL A 66 -13.05 -2.86 -16.39
N ARG A 67 -13.73 -3.35 -15.36
CA ARG A 67 -15.19 -3.29 -15.24
C ARG A 67 -15.66 -1.93 -14.73
N SER A 68 -14.91 -1.34 -13.83
CA SER A 68 -15.23 -0.04 -13.23
C SER A 68 -13.98 0.78 -12.98
N VAL A 69 -14.11 2.08 -13.13
CA VAL A 69 -13.11 3.07 -12.73
C VAL A 69 -13.82 4.06 -11.81
N LEU A 70 -13.39 4.10 -10.58
CA LEU A 70 -13.99 4.96 -9.56
C LEU A 70 -12.95 5.99 -9.11
N VAL A 71 -13.38 7.21 -8.90
CA VAL A 71 -12.66 8.17 -8.07
C VAL A 71 -13.37 8.15 -6.72
N GLU A 72 -12.96 7.26 -5.85
CA GLU A 72 -13.59 7.12 -4.54
C GLU A 72 -13.03 8.14 -3.57
N GLU A 73 -13.90 8.86 -2.91
CA GLU A 73 -13.59 9.64 -1.70
C GLU A 73 -13.50 8.69 -0.49
N VAL A 74 -12.53 7.76 -0.56
CA VAL A 74 -12.28 6.82 0.55
C VAL A 74 -11.53 7.56 1.65
N PRO A 75 -11.89 7.40 2.92
CA PRO A 75 -11.08 7.94 4.01
C PRO A 75 -9.64 7.44 3.95
N ILE A 76 -8.70 8.28 4.37
CA ILE A 76 -7.27 8.01 4.23
C ILE A 76 -6.64 7.80 5.60
N ASP A 77 -5.73 6.84 5.69
CA ASP A 77 -4.82 6.65 6.81
C ASP A 77 -3.41 7.02 6.36
N VAL A 78 -2.86 8.10 6.90
CA VAL A 78 -1.50 8.56 6.57
C VAL A 78 -0.58 8.32 7.75
N THR A 79 0.48 7.54 7.57
CA THR A 79 1.58 7.46 8.54
C THR A 79 2.74 8.31 8.04
N LEU A 80 3.06 9.39 8.77
CA LEU A 80 4.27 10.17 8.55
C LEU A 80 5.44 9.41 9.17
N VAL A 81 6.50 9.18 8.41
CA VAL A 81 7.75 8.55 8.86
C VAL A 81 8.88 9.54 8.58
N LEU A 82 9.30 10.27 9.62
CA LEU A 82 10.17 11.42 9.48
C LEU A 82 11.56 11.13 10.04
N ASP A 83 12.56 11.28 9.18
CA ASP A 83 13.96 11.25 9.57
C ASP A 83 14.28 12.44 10.47
N THR A 84 14.85 12.14 11.63
CA THR A 84 15.27 13.14 12.61
C THR A 84 16.74 12.93 13.02
N SER A 85 17.54 12.35 12.09
CA SER A 85 18.95 12.15 12.28
C SER A 85 19.73 13.49 12.24
N THR A 86 21.01 13.42 12.54
CA THR A 86 21.89 14.62 12.61
C THR A 86 21.92 15.44 11.31
N SER A 87 21.59 14.84 10.17
CA SER A 87 21.46 15.56 8.90
C SER A 87 20.23 16.46 8.81
N VAL A 88 19.23 16.25 9.69
CA VAL A 88 17.95 16.97 9.69
C VAL A 88 17.88 17.93 10.88
N VAL A 89 18.62 19.03 10.79
CA VAL A 89 18.69 20.07 11.84
C VAL A 89 18.51 21.47 11.25
N GLY A 90 18.21 22.45 12.12
CA GLY A 90 18.06 23.86 11.74
C GLY A 90 16.95 24.05 10.69
N ARG A 91 17.24 24.85 9.67
CA ARG A 91 16.28 25.20 8.60
C ARG A 91 15.63 23.96 7.93
N ARG A 92 16.37 22.85 7.77
CA ARG A 92 15.84 21.63 7.19
C ARG A 92 14.72 21.04 8.07
N LEU A 93 14.93 20.99 9.37
CA LEU A 93 13.92 20.51 10.33
C LEU A 93 12.71 21.45 10.35
N GLU A 94 12.92 22.75 10.41
CA GLU A 94 11.83 23.75 10.38
C GLU A 94 10.95 23.57 9.12
N ARG A 95 11.56 23.46 7.94
CA ARG A 95 10.84 23.28 6.69
C ARG A 95 10.12 21.91 6.61
N LEU A 96 10.71 20.87 7.20
CA LEU A 96 10.05 19.58 7.31
C LEU A 96 8.80 19.66 8.21
N GLN A 97 8.92 20.30 9.38
CA GLN A 97 7.80 20.49 10.28
C GLN A 97 6.67 21.30 9.63
N GLU A 98 6.99 22.39 8.94
CA GLU A 98 6.02 23.19 8.19
C GLU A 98 5.33 22.36 7.09
N ALA A 99 6.08 21.58 6.32
CA ALA A 99 5.55 20.77 5.23
C ALA A 99 4.65 19.65 5.75
N ALA A 100 5.04 18.95 6.82
CA ALA A 100 4.26 17.91 7.46
C ALA A 100 2.95 18.48 8.06
N THR A 101 3.01 19.65 8.71
CA THR A 101 1.83 20.32 9.25
C THR A 101 0.85 20.69 8.13
N ARG A 102 1.32 21.25 7.02
CA ARG A 102 0.45 21.57 5.86
C ARG A 102 -0.21 20.34 5.26
N LEU A 103 0.49 19.20 5.21
CA LEU A 103 -0.12 17.94 4.75
C LEU A 103 -1.26 17.54 5.69
N LEU A 104 -1.06 17.63 7.02
CA LEU A 104 -2.10 17.32 8.01
C LEU A 104 -3.31 18.25 7.88
N GLU A 105 -3.09 19.55 7.67
CA GLU A 105 -4.15 20.55 7.46
C GLU A 105 -4.98 20.28 6.19
N GLY A 106 -4.40 19.62 5.20
CA GLY A 106 -5.07 19.25 3.97
C GLY A 106 -5.85 17.94 4.03
N LEU A 107 -5.79 17.19 5.13
CA LEU A 107 -6.58 15.98 5.33
C LEU A 107 -8.04 16.35 5.64
N ARG A 108 -8.97 15.48 5.25
CA ARG A 108 -10.41 15.70 5.38
C ARG A 108 -10.93 15.18 6.73
N PRO A 109 -12.10 15.65 7.18
CA PRO A 109 -12.79 15.03 8.29
C PRO A 109 -12.99 13.52 8.07
N GLY A 110 -12.58 12.70 9.04
CA GLY A 110 -12.61 11.24 8.94
C GLY A 110 -11.31 10.60 8.48
N ASP A 111 -10.37 11.36 7.90
CA ASP A 111 -9.01 10.89 7.67
C ASP A 111 -8.26 10.72 9.00
N ARG A 112 -7.28 9.84 9.04
CA ARG A 112 -6.43 9.62 10.21
C ARG A 112 -4.97 9.87 9.85
N ALA A 113 -4.23 10.41 10.80
CA ALA A 113 -2.79 10.52 10.68
C ALA A 113 -2.07 9.88 11.87
N GLY A 114 -0.88 9.38 11.65
CA GLY A 114 0.05 8.90 12.66
C GLY A 114 1.44 9.46 12.41
N LEU A 115 2.29 9.44 13.43
CA LEU A 115 3.65 9.97 13.37
C LEU A 115 4.65 8.98 13.95
N ILE A 116 5.61 8.62 13.12
CA ILE A 116 6.82 7.90 13.48
C ILE A 116 8.00 8.81 13.20
N THR A 117 8.90 8.95 14.16
CA THR A 117 10.20 9.58 13.97
C THR A 117 11.30 8.55 14.13
N PHE A 118 12.43 8.77 13.48
CA PHE A 118 13.55 7.87 13.63
C PHE A 118 14.89 8.57 13.58
N THR A 119 15.77 8.04 14.41
CA THR A 119 17.23 8.22 14.42
C THR A 119 17.82 6.81 14.42
N GLN A 120 18.76 6.48 15.30
CA GLN A 120 19.13 5.07 15.61
C GLN A 120 18.01 4.29 16.33
N ARG A 121 16.94 4.98 16.76
CA ARG A 121 15.74 4.41 17.39
C ARG A 121 14.51 4.86 16.62
N VAL A 122 13.59 3.93 16.45
CA VAL A 122 12.28 4.20 15.88
C VAL A 122 11.29 4.51 17.01
N THR A 123 10.66 5.66 16.95
CA THR A 123 9.70 6.11 17.96
C THR A 123 8.34 6.36 17.30
N ARG A 124 7.31 5.63 17.73
CA ARG A 124 5.93 5.96 17.38
C ARG A 124 5.45 7.08 18.30
N VAL A 125 5.55 8.32 17.81
CA VAL A 125 5.18 9.53 18.56
C VAL A 125 3.66 9.61 18.71
N GLN A 126 2.92 9.27 17.64
CA GLN A 126 1.46 9.26 17.63
C GLN A 126 0.94 8.08 16.80
N PRO A 127 0.11 7.20 17.37
CA PRO A 127 -0.62 6.20 16.57
C PRO A 127 -1.63 6.88 15.64
N LEU A 128 -2.16 6.12 14.65
CA LEU A 128 -3.21 6.62 13.76
C LEU A 128 -4.42 7.15 14.57
N THR A 129 -4.76 8.41 14.37
CA THR A 129 -5.86 9.10 15.04
C THR A 129 -6.53 10.10 14.10
N THR A 130 -7.79 10.42 14.37
CA THR A 130 -8.51 11.54 13.75
C THR A 130 -8.19 12.89 14.42
N ASP A 131 -7.53 12.88 15.59
CA ASP A 131 -7.03 14.09 16.23
C ASP A 131 -5.74 14.56 15.55
N LEU A 132 -5.91 15.27 14.44
CA LEU A 132 -4.80 15.80 13.65
C LEU A 132 -4.01 16.87 14.38
N THR A 133 -4.64 17.54 15.36
CA THR A 133 -3.97 18.54 16.22
C THR A 133 -2.92 17.87 17.11
N ALA A 134 -3.24 16.71 17.68
CA ALA A 134 -2.28 15.93 18.45
C ALA A 134 -1.08 15.49 17.61
N VAL A 135 -1.32 15.09 16.33
CA VAL A 135 -0.24 14.73 15.40
C VAL A 135 0.63 15.93 15.07
N ALA A 136 0.03 17.09 14.76
CA ALA A 136 0.75 18.34 14.48
C ALA A 136 1.58 18.81 15.68
N ALA A 137 1.04 18.70 16.90
CA ALA A 137 1.79 18.97 18.13
C ALA A 137 2.99 18.00 18.30
N GLY A 138 2.86 16.76 17.87
CA GLY A 138 3.96 15.80 17.81
C GLY A 138 5.04 16.24 16.82
N VAL A 139 4.64 16.66 15.61
CA VAL A 139 5.54 17.19 14.58
C VAL A 139 6.32 18.41 15.08
N ALA A 140 5.66 19.35 15.75
CA ALA A 140 6.29 20.57 16.26
C ALA A 140 7.37 20.31 17.34
N ARG A 141 7.29 19.17 18.05
CA ARG A 141 8.26 18.80 19.11
C ARG A 141 9.43 17.96 18.62
N ILE A 142 9.51 17.64 17.32
CA ILE A 142 10.62 16.86 16.75
C ILE A 142 11.93 17.60 16.96
N THR A 143 12.93 16.87 17.43
CA THR A 143 14.33 17.34 17.52
C THR A 143 15.19 16.34 16.80
N GLY A 144 16.25 16.81 16.15
CA GLY A 144 17.14 15.96 15.35
C GLY A 144 18.46 15.68 16.04
N LEU A 145 18.81 14.39 16.23
CA LEU A 145 20.14 13.95 16.66
C LEU A 145 20.31 12.43 16.50
N GLY A 146 21.44 11.98 15.99
CA GLY A 146 21.81 10.56 15.97
C GLY A 146 21.98 9.97 14.56
N SER A 147 22.17 8.66 14.50
CA SER A 147 22.28 7.85 13.28
C SER A 147 20.89 7.57 12.66
N THR A 148 20.82 6.78 11.58
CA THR A 148 19.61 6.62 10.78
C THR A 148 19.22 5.14 10.67
N ALA A 149 18.09 4.74 11.27
CA ALA A 149 17.48 3.41 11.18
C ALA A 149 16.27 3.44 10.23
N LEU A 150 16.51 3.74 8.95
CA LEU A 150 15.49 3.94 7.93
C LEU A 150 14.64 2.68 7.69
N HIS A 151 15.30 1.51 7.51
CA HIS A 151 14.58 0.27 7.19
C HIS A 151 13.62 -0.11 8.30
N ASP A 152 14.06 -0.02 9.55
CA ASP A 152 13.24 -0.34 10.72
C ASP A 152 12.06 0.63 10.87
N ALA A 153 12.29 1.92 10.57
CA ALA A 153 11.25 2.94 10.64
C ALA A 153 10.15 2.74 9.60
N VAL A 154 10.54 2.48 8.36
CA VAL A 154 9.57 2.20 7.29
C VAL A 154 8.82 0.90 7.58
N PHE A 155 9.51 -0.16 8.04
CA PHE A 155 8.88 -1.38 8.47
C PHE A 155 7.82 -1.13 9.56
N ALA A 156 8.17 -0.36 10.61
CA ALA A 156 7.23 0.01 11.66
C ALA A 156 6.01 0.79 11.14
N GLY A 157 6.19 1.61 10.11
CA GLY A 157 5.13 2.34 9.42
C GLY A 157 4.20 1.46 8.57
N LEU A 158 4.71 0.32 8.09
CA LEU A 158 3.94 -0.65 7.29
C LEU A 158 3.14 -1.66 8.14
N LEU A 159 3.44 -1.76 9.46
CA LEU A 159 2.78 -2.72 10.37
C LEU A 159 1.28 -2.47 10.64
N PRO A 160 0.75 -1.22 10.66
CA PRO A 160 -0.67 -1.02 10.90
C PRO A 160 -1.52 -1.80 9.90
N GLN A 161 -2.48 -2.58 10.42
CA GLN A 161 -3.41 -3.33 9.57
C GLN A 161 -4.33 -2.34 8.86
N PRO A 162 -4.36 -2.35 7.54
CA PRO A 162 -5.26 -1.48 6.79
C PRO A 162 -6.69 -1.90 7.02
N ALA A 163 -7.57 -0.93 7.21
CA ALA A 163 -9.00 -1.17 7.11
C ALA A 163 -9.40 -1.28 5.63
N ALA A 164 -10.28 -2.22 5.30
CA ALA A 164 -10.65 -2.52 3.91
C ALA A 164 -11.35 -1.35 3.20
N ASP A 165 -11.96 -0.46 3.97
CA ASP A 165 -12.71 0.72 3.54
C ASP A 165 -11.88 2.01 3.51
N ARG A 166 -10.57 1.92 3.74
CA ARG A 166 -9.67 3.08 3.82
C ARG A 166 -8.46 2.91 2.90
N ARG A 167 -7.94 4.02 2.42
CA ARG A 167 -6.66 4.04 1.69
C ARG A 167 -5.53 4.26 2.67
N THR A 168 -4.55 3.37 2.70
CA THR A 168 -3.38 3.49 3.57
C THR A 168 -2.21 4.06 2.79
N ALA A 169 -1.61 5.12 3.31
CA ALA A 169 -0.42 5.77 2.77
C ALA A 169 0.65 5.91 3.85
N LEU A 170 1.90 5.73 3.45
CA LEU A 170 3.07 6.06 4.25
C LEU A 170 3.82 7.19 3.54
N VAL A 171 4.07 8.28 4.25
CA VAL A 171 4.84 9.42 3.73
C VAL A 171 6.17 9.47 4.45
N LEU A 172 7.21 9.09 3.73
CA LEU A 172 8.58 9.03 4.21
C LEU A 172 9.32 10.33 3.85
N PHE A 173 10.01 10.90 4.83
CA PHE A 173 11.04 11.89 4.61
C PHE A 173 12.39 11.34 5.05
N SER A 174 13.34 11.19 4.12
CA SER A 174 14.71 10.74 4.38
C SER A 174 15.56 10.93 3.15
N ASP A 175 16.89 11.05 3.31
CA ASP A 175 17.85 11.01 2.21
C ASP A 175 18.15 9.58 1.71
N GLY A 176 17.53 8.58 2.31
CA GLY A 176 17.67 7.17 1.93
C GLY A 176 18.88 6.45 2.52
N LEU A 177 19.69 7.14 3.31
CA LEU A 177 20.81 6.53 4.01
C LEU A 177 20.32 5.70 5.19
N ASP A 178 20.95 4.55 5.39
CA ASP A 178 20.71 3.66 6.54
C ASP A 178 22.04 3.20 7.10
N ASN A 179 22.22 3.33 8.40
CA ASN A 179 23.45 2.92 9.09
C ASN A 179 23.20 2.32 10.48
N ALA A 180 21.93 2.14 10.86
CA ALA A 180 21.57 1.70 12.21
C ALA A 180 20.41 0.68 12.24
N SER A 181 19.82 0.30 11.12
CA SER A 181 18.73 -0.68 11.09
C SER A 181 19.20 -2.11 11.31
N TRP A 182 18.33 -2.90 11.92
CA TRP A 182 18.45 -4.35 12.04
C TRP A 182 17.99 -5.07 10.77
N LEU A 183 16.96 -4.52 10.09
CA LEU A 183 16.44 -5.07 8.85
C LEU A 183 17.32 -4.70 7.66
N SER A 184 17.51 -5.66 6.76
CA SER A 184 18.13 -5.40 5.48
C SER A 184 17.14 -4.73 4.52
N SER A 185 17.66 -4.00 3.52
CA SER A 185 16.86 -3.41 2.44
C SER A 185 15.99 -4.45 1.71
N ARG A 186 16.51 -5.68 1.50
CA ARG A 186 15.75 -6.78 0.88
C ARG A 186 14.53 -7.16 1.72
N GLN A 187 14.69 -7.36 3.03
CA GLN A 187 13.57 -7.70 3.93
C GLN A 187 12.52 -6.59 3.96
N LEU A 188 12.96 -5.33 3.96
CA LEU A 188 12.06 -4.19 3.87
C LEU A 188 11.25 -4.21 2.56
N LEU A 189 11.90 -4.37 1.40
CA LEU A 189 11.23 -4.39 0.10
C LEU A 189 10.24 -5.56 -0.03
N GLU A 190 10.61 -6.75 0.47
CA GLU A 190 9.69 -7.89 0.51
C GLU A 190 8.45 -7.61 1.38
N THR A 191 8.63 -6.91 2.51
CA THR A 191 7.51 -6.50 3.37
C THR A 191 6.65 -5.46 2.68
N ALA A 192 7.25 -4.47 2.03
CA ALA A 192 6.54 -3.42 1.31
C ALA A 192 5.67 -3.98 0.16
N LYS A 193 6.17 -4.97 -0.59
CA LYS A 193 5.39 -5.68 -1.63
C LYS A 193 4.14 -6.37 -1.10
N ARG A 194 4.18 -6.84 0.14
CA ARG A 194 3.04 -7.53 0.79
C ARG A 194 2.09 -6.57 1.51
N SER A 195 2.57 -5.36 1.84
CA SER A 195 1.74 -4.35 2.49
C SER A 195 0.80 -3.70 1.48
N PRO A 196 -0.45 -3.46 1.80
CA PRO A 196 -1.36 -2.70 0.93
C PRO A 196 -1.09 -1.18 0.98
N ALA A 197 -0.23 -0.70 1.89
CA ALA A 197 0.12 0.70 1.99
C ALA A 197 0.86 1.20 0.74
N ILE A 198 0.51 2.40 0.29
CA ILE A 198 1.21 3.11 -0.77
C ILE A 198 2.30 3.97 -0.12
N VAL A 199 3.55 3.76 -0.51
CA VAL A 199 4.67 4.51 0.05
C VAL A 199 5.03 5.68 -0.85
N TYR A 200 5.01 6.86 -0.29
CA TYR A 200 5.51 8.09 -0.88
C TYR A 200 6.80 8.52 -0.18
N ALA A 201 7.73 9.08 -0.91
CA ALA A 201 8.97 9.56 -0.33
C ALA A 201 9.29 10.99 -0.79
N VAL A 202 9.85 11.78 0.11
CA VAL A 202 10.50 13.05 -0.19
C VAL A 202 11.96 12.94 0.24
N ALA A 203 12.86 13.11 -0.70
CA ALA A 203 14.30 13.04 -0.43
C ALA A 203 15.00 14.27 -0.99
N GLU A 204 15.89 14.82 -0.18
CA GLU A 204 16.74 15.91 -0.64
C GLU A 204 17.96 15.37 -1.39
N THR A 205 18.27 15.94 -2.55
CA THR A 205 19.50 15.65 -3.27
C THR A 205 20.66 16.35 -2.59
N ASN A 206 21.56 15.57 -1.97
CA ASN A 206 22.74 16.14 -1.33
C ASN A 206 23.99 15.96 -2.24
N PRO A 207 24.50 17.04 -2.84
CA PRO A 207 25.69 16.97 -3.71
C PRO A 207 26.96 16.49 -3.00
N SER A 208 27.00 16.61 -1.66
CA SER A 208 28.16 16.21 -0.85
C SER A 208 28.17 14.71 -0.50
N THR A 209 27.10 13.98 -0.79
CA THR A 209 27.06 12.53 -0.57
C THR A 209 27.83 11.82 -1.70
N PRO A 210 28.73 10.86 -1.38
CA PRO A 210 29.45 10.10 -2.39
C PRO A 210 28.47 9.42 -3.37
N ALA A 211 28.78 9.46 -4.67
CA ALA A 211 27.89 8.97 -5.74
C ALA A 211 27.44 7.51 -5.55
N GLN A 212 28.32 6.63 -5.04
CA GLN A 212 27.98 5.23 -4.76
C GLN A 212 26.95 5.10 -3.65
N THR A 213 27.13 5.82 -2.55
CA THR A 213 26.20 5.81 -1.39
C THR A 213 24.86 6.42 -1.78
N SER A 214 24.87 7.55 -2.50
CA SER A 214 23.64 8.15 -3.02
C SER A 214 22.93 7.26 -4.04
N GLY A 215 23.66 6.48 -4.84
CA GLY A 215 23.10 5.51 -5.78
C GLY A 215 22.33 4.37 -5.10
N VAL A 216 22.88 3.79 -4.03
CA VAL A 216 22.23 2.73 -3.25
C VAL A 216 20.98 3.27 -2.54
N ALA A 217 21.08 4.40 -1.88
CA ALA A 217 19.97 5.07 -1.22
C ALA A 217 18.85 5.41 -2.22
N ARG A 218 19.21 5.95 -3.38
CA ARG A 218 18.28 6.24 -4.47
C ARG A 218 17.55 4.99 -4.94
N ALA A 219 18.27 3.91 -5.25
CA ALA A 219 17.71 2.66 -5.72
C ALA A 219 16.72 2.05 -4.71
N LEU A 220 17.03 2.13 -3.40
CA LEU A 220 16.14 1.69 -2.34
C LEU A 220 14.83 2.48 -2.33
N LEU A 221 14.90 3.80 -2.31
CA LEU A 221 13.72 4.66 -2.26
C LEU A 221 12.85 4.55 -3.51
N GLU A 222 13.48 4.44 -4.70
CA GLU A 222 12.79 4.22 -5.97
C GLU A 222 12.08 2.85 -6.00
N SER A 223 12.74 1.78 -5.52
CA SER A 223 12.15 0.46 -5.41
C SER A 223 11.00 0.44 -4.40
N LEU A 224 11.20 1.02 -3.21
CA LEU A 224 10.21 1.08 -2.14
C LEU A 224 8.92 1.78 -2.60
N THR A 225 9.05 2.92 -3.24
CA THR A 225 7.90 3.68 -3.75
C THR A 225 7.27 2.99 -4.96
N GLY A 226 8.07 2.52 -5.92
CA GLY A 226 7.59 1.83 -7.12
C GLY A 226 6.88 0.51 -6.81
N ASP A 227 7.43 -0.33 -5.94
CA ASP A 227 6.86 -1.62 -5.56
C ASP A 227 5.51 -1.50 -4.81
N THR A 228 5.22 -0.32 -4.24
CA THR A 228 3.96 -0.03 -3.55
C THR A 228 2.99 0.82 -4.36
N GLY A 229 3.38 1.24 -5.57
CA GLY A 229 2.56 2.07 -6.45
C GLY A 229 2.51 3.55 -6.05
N GLY A 230 3.45 3.99 -5.22
CA GLY A 230 3.65 5.38 -4.86
C GLY A 230 4.67 6.09 -5.75
N ARG A 231 5.25 7.16 -5.23
CA ARG A 231 6.22 8.01 -5.94
C ARG A 231 7.24 8.61 -4.98
N ILE A 232 8.39 9.02 -5.54
CA ILE A 232 9.41 9.78 -4.83
C ILE A 232 9.57 11.17 -5.46
N TRP A 233 9.75 12.18 -4.61
CA TRP A 233 10.10 13.55 -4.98
C TRP A 233 11.54 13.83 -4.55
N TRP A 234 12.39 13.99 -5.55
CA TRP A 234 13.77 14.46 -5.34
C TRP A 234 13.76 15.98 -5.33
N VAL A 235 14.08 16.58 -4.20
CA VAL A 235 14.05 18.03 -4.02
C VAL A 235 15.46 18.59 -3.86
N PRO A 236 15.78 19.73 -4.49
CA PRO A 236 17.12 20.29 -4.45
C PRO A 236 17.48 20.99 -3.13
N ASN A 237 16.48 21.36 -2.33
CA ASN A 237 16.66 22.08 -1.07
C ASN A 237 15.39 22.01 -0.21
N PRO A 238 15.48 22.33 1.10
CA PRO A 238 14.36 22.25 2.04
C PRO A 238 13.15 23.15 1.71
N ASP A 239 13.35 24.26 1.00
CA ASP A 239 12.25 25.16 0.66
C ASP A 239 11.21 24.52 -0.28
N ARG A 240 11.56 23.41 -0.91
CA ARG A 240 10.67 22.63 -1.80
C ARG A 240 9.89 21.53 -1.09
N PHE A 241 10.13 21.29 0.21
CA PHE A 241 9.39 20.24 0.95
C PHE A 241 7.88 20.50 0.93
N GLY A 242 7.45 21.74 1.16
CA GLY A 242 6.02 22.08 1.17
C GLY A 242 5.31 21.77 -0.16
N GLU A 243 5.98 22.01 -1.28
CA GLU A 243 5.45 21.67 -2.61
C GLU A 243 5.34 20.13 -2.78
N ALA A 244 6.41 19.39 -2.41
CA ALA A 244 6.43 17.94 -2.52
C ALA A 244 5.33 17.29 -1.65
N PHE A 245 5.16 17.71 -0.41
CA PHE A 245 4.10 17.21 0.48
C PHE A 245 2.70 17.56 -0.05
N GLY A 246 2.52 18.76 -0.62
CA GLY A 246 1.27 19.14 -1.29
C GLY A 246 0.94 18.26 -2.49
N GLN A 247 1.94 17.92 -3.31
CA GLN A 247 1.78 17.00 -4.44
C GLN A 247 1.48 15.55 -3.97
N ILE A 248 2.07 15.12 -2.86
CA ILE A 248 1.73 13.84 -2.23
C ILE A 248 0.26 13.81 -1.80
N LEU A 249 -0.20 14.82 -1.09
CA LEU A 249 -1.59 14.91 -0.66
C LEU A 249 -2.54 14.87 -1.86
N GLN A 250 -2.22 15.61 -2.92
CA GLN A 250 -2.99 15.60 -4.15
C GLN A 250 -3.01 14.20 -4.79
N ASP A 251 -1.86 13.51 -4.86
CA ASP A 251 -1.77 12.16 -5.43
C ASP A 251 -2.59 11.15 -4.62
N ILE A 252 -2.51 11.20 -3.29
CA ILE A 252 -3.26 10.29 -2.41
C ILE A 252 -4.78 10.47 -2.56
N THR A 253 -5.25 11.72 -2.71
CA THR A 253 -6.67 12.06 -2.73
C THR A 253 -7.34 11.87 -4.08
N THR A 254 -6.58 11.79 -5.18
CA THR A 254 -7.12 11.78 -6.56
C THR A 254 -6.88 10.47 -7.30
N ARG A 255 -6.51 9.39 -6.60
CA ARG A 255 -6.27 8.09 -7.25
C ARG A 255 -7.55 7.46 -7.77
N TYR A 256 -7.43 6.85 -8.93
CA TYR A 256 -8.46 5.96 -9.48
C TYR A 256 -8.39 4.60 -8.79
N VAL A 257 -9.55 3.99 -8.62
CA VAL A 257 -9.69 2.59 -8.26
C VAL A 257 -10.18 1.84 -9.49
N LEU A 258 -9.35 0.97 -10.03
CA LEU A 258 -9.74 0.06 -11.10
C LEU A 258 -10.24 -1.24 -10.47
N LEU A 259 -11.41 -1.69 -10.89
CA LEU A 259 -11.98 -2.98 -10.49
C LEU A 259 -12.00 -3.92 -11.69
N TYR A 260 -11.46 -5.12 -11.52
CA TYR A 260 -11.53 -6.19 -12.51
C TYR A 260 -11.70 -7.57 -11.85
N GLN A 261 -12.13 -8.54 -12.63
CA GLN A 261 -12.19 -9.95 -12.25
C GLN A 261 -11.07 -10.66 -13.01
N PRO A 262 -10.11 -11.30 -12.34
CA PRO A 262 -9.03 -12.03 -13.01
C PRO A 262 -9.62 -13.11 -13.92
N ALA A 263 -9.17 -13.13 -15.17
CA ALA A 263 -9.57 -14.11 -16.17
C ALA A 263 -8.35 -14.61 -16.94
N GLY A 264 -8.25 -15.94 -17.10
CA GLY A 264 -7.16 -16.56 -17.85
C GLY A 264 -5.78 -16.49 -17.18
N VAL A 265 -5.76 -16.32 -15.86
CA VAL A 265 -4.56 -16.30 -15.02
C VAL A 265 -4.67 -17.35 -13.92
N SER A 266 -3.53 -17.70 -13.28
CA SER A 266 -3.48 -18.64 -12.15
C SER A 266 -4.32 -18.12 -10.97
N ASP A 267 -4.73 -19.03 -10.07
CA ASP A 267 -5.57 -18.65 -8.92
C ASP A 267 -4.75 -18.26 -7.69
N ASP A 268 -3.48 -18.60 -7.61
CA ASP A 268 -2.62 -18.37 -6.43
C ASP A 268 -1.24 -17.82 -6.79
N GLY A 269 -0.61 -17.21 -5.79
CA GLY A 269 0.74 -16.69 -5.83
C GLY A 269 0.85 -15.21 -6.15
N TRP A 270 2.03 -14.83 -6.59
CA TRP A 270 2.30 -13.45 -7.01
C TRP A 270 1.79 -13.20 -8.41
N HIS A 271 0.93 -12.21 -8.56
CA HIS A 271 0.42 -11.70 -9.82
C HIS A 271 1.12 -10.40 -10.20
N THR A 272 1.74 -10.37 -11.37
CA THR A 272 2.36 -9.15 -11.91
C THR A 272 1.31 -8.30 -12.60
N LEU A 273 1.16 -7.05 -12.17
CA LEU A 273 0.24 -6.08 -12.77
C LEU A 273 0.99 -5.08 -13.65
N THR A 274 0.40 -4.79 -14.79
CA THR A 274 0.82 -3.68 -15.65
C THR A 274 -0.39 -2.83 -15.98
N VAL A 275 -0.32 -1.53 -15.67
CA VAL A 275 -1.36 -0.55 -16.02
C VAL A 275 -0.76 0.48 -16.95
N LYS A 276 -1.35 0.65 -18.13
CA LYS A 276 -0.96 1.68 -19.12
C LYS A 276 -2.19 2.46 -19.59
N LEU A 277 -1.97 3.66 -20.08
CA LEU A 277 -3.02 4.41 -20.77
C LEU A 277 -3.05 4.03 -22.24
N THR A 278 -4.26 3.92 -22.81
CA THR A 278 -4.47 3.59 -24.24
C THR A 278 -4.56 4.84 -25.10
N ARG A 279 -5.28 5.86 -24.66
CA ARG A 279 -5.58 7.08 -25.44
C ARG A 279 -5.13 8.34 -24.71
N ALA A 280 -5.28 8.41 -23.40
CA ALA A 280 -4.84 9.55 -22.61
C ALA A 280 -3.31 9.58 -22.50
N ARG A 281 -2.76 10.77 -22.25
CA ARG A 281 -1.33 10.95 -21.97
C ARG A 281 -1.14 11.25 -20.48
N GLY A 282 -0.18 10.61 -19.85
CA GLY A 282 0.16 10.81 -18.43
C GLY A 282 1.11 9.74 -17.93
N GLU A 283 1.71 10.00 -16.81
CA GLU A 283 2.51 9.04 -16.03
C GLU A 283 1.55 8.24 -15.14
N VAL A 284 1.67 6.93 -15.18
CA VAL A 284 0.84 6.02 -14.39
C VAL A 284 1.67 5.49 -13.22
N SER A 285 1.17 5.63 -12.00
CA SER A 285 1.72 5.01 -10.80
C SER A 285 0.70 4.03 -10.23
N ALA A 286 1.05 2.76 -10.23
CA ALA A 286 0.26 1.67 -9.67
C ALA A 286 1.22 0.61 -9.13
N ARG A 287 0.77 -0.18 -8.16
CA ARG A 287 1.62 -1.29 -7.69
C ARG A 287 1.84 -2.32 -8.80
N PRO A 288 3.07 -2.89 -8.88
CA PRO A 288 3.43 -3.81 -9.95
C PRO A 288 2.87 -5.22 -9.77
N GLY A 289 2.13 -5.48 -8.72
CA GLY A 289 1.53 -6.78 -8.48
C GLY A 289 0.83 -6.91 -7.13
N TYR A 290 0.26 -8.09 -6.89
CA TYR A 290 -0.41 -8.47 -5.65
C TYR A 290 -0.28 -9.96 -5.38
N PHE A 291 -0.50 -10.37 -4.14
CA PHE A 291 -0.61 -11.79 -3.78
C PHE A 291 -2.07 -12.21 -3.80
N ARG A 292 -2.37 -13.25 -4.56
CA ARG A 292 -3.64 -13.97 -4.55
C ARG A 292 -3.51 -15.22 -3.68
N LYS A 293 -4.53 -15.51 -2.88
CA LYS A 293 -4.59 -16.67 -1.98
C LYS A 293 -5.67 -17.62 -2.42
#